data_badc78492d5c375e050a2d43e11ef83c
#
_entry.id   badc78492d5c375e050a2d43e11ef83c
#
_cell.length_a   1.000
_cell.length_b   1.000
_cell.length_c   1.000
_cell.angle_alpha   90.00
_cell.angle_beta   90.00
_cell.angle_gamma   90.00
#
_symmetry.space_group_name_H-M   'P 1'
#
loop_
_entity.id
_entity.type
_entity.pdbx_description
1 polymer ?
#
loop_
_entity_poly.entity_id
_entity_poly.type
_entity_poly.pdbx_seq_one_letter_code
_entity_poly.pdbx_strand_id
1 'polypeptide(L)'
;FSELKIPYDTVVVADFADLECEASAKSYVTVRGRREDMKKIMMVGKIGCGKTTLSQRLIGEQVSYKKTQSIQVIGDDIVDTPGEYVEQKQFYSALIVTAVEADVILLLCSAIDEQNAFSPRMGSLFSGKPVIGVITKTDLCEDPELIEGASEILSMAGAETIIEVGFGDDSCLEKLREAIETAE
;
A
#
# COMPACT_ATOMS: atom_id res chain seq x y z
N PHE A 1 -25.54 29.10 -19.07
CA PHE A 1 -24.85 27.94 -18.51
C PHE A 1 -23.38 28.30 -18.42
N SER A 2 -22.95 28.83 -17.25
CA SER A 2 -21.56 29.04 -16.93
C SER A 2 -20.94 27.69 -16.58
N GLU A 3 -19.92 27.29 -17.32
CA GLU A 3 -19.12 26.09 -17.05
C GLU A 3 -18.58 26.15 -15.64
N LEU A 4 -19.14 25.34 -14.75
CA LEU A 4 -18.49 24.99 -13.49
C LEU A 4 -17.27 24.15 -13.84
N LYS A 5 -16.08 24.74 -13.78
CA LYS A 5 -14.83 23.98 -13.78
C LYS A 5 -14.77 23.22 -12.44
N ILE A 6 -15.27 21.99 -12.45
CA ILE A 6 -15.05 21.04 -11.37
C ILE A 6 -13.60 20.59 -11.50
N PRO A 7 -12.77 20.73 -10.46
CA PRO A 7 -11.43 20.16 -10.49
C PRO A 7 -11.56 18.67 -10.74
N TYR A 8 -10.70 18.11 -11.59
CA TYR A 8 -10.76 16.76 -12.16
C TYR A 8 -10.74 15.60 -11.14
N ASP A 9 -10.74 15.88 -9.86
CA ASP A 9 -10.57 14.89 -8.77
C ASP A 9 -11.88 14.54 -8.04
N THR A 10 -13.04 15.02 -8.49
CA THR A 10 -14.30 14.77 -7.79
C THR A 10 -15.45 14.57 -8.77
N VAL A 11 -15.89 13.34 -8.95
CA VAL A 11 -17.16 13.02 -9.61
C VAL A 11 -18.23 12.87 -8.54
N VAL A 12 -19.18 13.79 -8.51
CA VAL A 12 -20.37 13.69 -7.65
C VAL A 12 -21.40 12.85 -8.39
N VAL A 13 -21.56 11.60 -7.98
CA VAL A 13 -22.68 10.77 -8.44
C VAL A 13 -23.86 10.99 -7.50
N ALA A 14 -24.90 11.64 -7.98
CA ALA A 14 -26.18 11.65 -7.29
C ALA A 14 -26.87 10.30 -7.53
N ASP A 15 -27.14 9.56 -6.47
CA ASP A 15 -27.93 8.34 -6.56
C ASP A 15 -29.39 8.72 -6.81
N PHE A 16 -29.93 8.29 -7.95
CA PHE A 16 -31.31 8.57 -8.37
C PHE A 16 -32.33 7.54 -7.83
N ALA A 17 -31.95 6.74 -6.85
CA ALA A 17 -32.79 5.61 -6.43
C ALA A 17 -33.86 5.93 -5.41
N ASP A 18 -34.04 7.17 -4.90
CA ASP A 18 -35.13 7.48 -3.96
C ASP A 18 -35.64 8.92 -4.13
N LEU A 19 -36.54 9.10 -5.09
CA LEU A 19 -37.29 10.34 -5.29
C LEU A 19 -38.58 10.41 -4.48
N GLU A 20 -38.70 9.75 -3.37
CA GLU A 20 -39.81 9.94 -2.41
C GLU A 20 -39.33 9.71 -0.98
N CYS A 21 -38.71 10.70 -0.36
CA CYS A 21 -38.92 11.08 1.02
C CYS A 21 -38.13 12.31 1.44
N GLU A 22 -38.82 13.21 2.10
CA GLU A 22 -38.44 14.49 2.68
C GLU A 22 -36.99 14.70 3.14
N ALA A 23 -36.46 15.84 2.71
CA ALA A 23 -35.52 16.72 3.37
C ALA A 23 -34.81 16.19 4.62
N SER A 24 -33.67 15.52 4.47
CA SER A 24 -32.53 15.66 5.41
C SER A 24 -31.35 14.83 4.93
N ALA A 25 -30.19 15.48 4.91
CA ALA A 25 -28.88 14.90 4.64
C ALA A 25 -28.64 14.39 3.21
N LYS A 26 -28.16 15.27 2.36
CA LYS A 26 -27.46 14.90 1.14
C LYS A 26 -26.20 14.16 1.51
N SER A 27 -26.22 12.83 1.49
CA SER A 27 -25.02 12.01 1.53
C SER A 27 -24.36 12.07 0.15
N TYR A 28 -23.36 12.89 0.02
CA TYR A 28 -22.51 12.91 -1.15
C TYR A 28 -21.57 11.73 -1.09
N VAL A 29 -21.74 10.74 -1.95
CA VAL A 29 -20.72 9.74 -2.19
C VAL A 29 -19.68 10.41 -3.10
N THR A 30 -18.56 10.80 -2.52
CA THR A 30 -17.42 11.27 -3.29
C THR A 30 -16.75 10.04 -3.90
N VAL A 31 -17.04 9.74 -5.15
CA VAL A 31 -16.24 8.80 -5.94
C VAL A 31 -15.01 9.58 -6.34
N ARG A 32 -13.88 9.30 -5.70
CA ARG A 32 -12.59 9.80 -6.17
C ARG A 32 -12.39 9.26 -7.58
N GLY A 33 -12.34 10.13 -8.57
CA GLY A 33 -12.00 9.78 -9.93
C GLY A 33 -10.64 9.08 -9.94
N ARG A 34 -10.54 7.99 -10.68
CA ARG A 34 -9.27 7.31 -10.96
C ARG A 34 -8.32 8.38 -11.50
N ARG A 35 -7.21 8.64 -10.81
CA ARG A 35 -6.08 9.32 -11.46
C ARG A 35 -5.57 8.34 -12.51
N GLU A 36 -5.75 8.64 -13.77
CA GLU A 36 -5.34 7.76 -14.90
C GLU A 36 -3.84 7.43 -14.90
N ASP A 37 -3.06 8.09 -14.03
CA ASP A 37 -1.60 7.98 -13.93
C ASP A 37 -1.09 7.31 -12.64
N MET A 38 -1.96 6.85 -11.72
CA MET A 38 -1.46 6.18 -10.50
C MET A 38 -1.14 4.72 -10.76
N LYS A 39 0.10 4.32 -10.45
CA LYS A 39 0.53 2.93 -10.52
C LYS A 39 -0.23 2.07 -9.50
N LYS A 40 -0.63 0.88 -9.92
CA LYS A 40 -1.21 -0.12 -9.02
C LYS A 40 -0.11 -0.72 -8.14
N ILE A 41 -0.31 -0.67 -6.85
CA ILE A 41 0.66 -1.08 -5.83
C ILE A 41 0.18 -2.36 -5.16
N MET A 42 1.04 -3.37 -5.09
CA MET A 42 0.79 -4.55 -4.27
C MET A 42 1.70 -4.52 -3.04
N MET A 43 1.11 -4.60 -1.85
CA MET A 43 1.84 -4.63 -0.59
C MET A 43 1.99 -6.05 -0.06
N VAL A 44 3.21 -6.45 0.21
CA VAL A 44 3.59 -7.79 0.68
C VAL A 44 4.44 -7.68 1.94
N GLY A 45 4.10 -8.42 2.97
CA GLY A 45 4.85 -8.40 4.24
C GLY A 45 4.14 -9.17 5.33
N LYS A 46 4.86 -9.46 6.40
CA LYS A 46 4.40 -10.25 7.54
C LYS A 46 3.17 -9.63 8.24
N ILE A 47 2.46 -10.44 9.00
CA ILE A 47 1.37 -9.97 9.88
C ILE A 47 1.91 -8.88 10.82
N GLY A 48 1.18 -7.77 10.88
CA GLY A 48 1.54 -6.67 11.78
C GLY A 48 2.67 -5.75 11.30
N CYS A 49 3.29 -5.98 10.13
CA CYS A 49 4.34 -5.09 9.62
C CYS A 49 3.84 -3.71 9.13
N GLY A 50 2.54 -3.43 9.20
CA GLY A 50 2.00 -2.09 8.91
C GLY A 50 1.45 -1.87 7.51
N LYS A 51 1.20 -2.91 6.70
CA LYS A 51 0.64 -2.80 5.34
C LYS A 51 -0.62 -1.94 5.27
N THR A 52 -1.65 -2.35 6.01
CA THR A 52 -2.95 -1.65 6.03
C THR A 52 -2.82 -0.21 6.54
N THR A 53 -1.97 0.05 7.52
CA THR A 53 -1.70 1.39 8.01
C THR A 53 -1.03 2.25 6.94
N LEU A 54 -0.05 1.69 6.24
CA LEU A 54 0.66 2.39 5.17
C LEU A 54 -0.28 2.68 3.98
N SER A 55 -1.12 1.71 3.57
CA SER A 55 -2.07 1.91 2.50
C SER A 55 -3.06 3.03 2.82
N GLN A 56 -3.62 3.06 4.03
CA GLN A 56 -4.53 4.13 4.47
C GLN A 56 -3.84 5.51 4.44
N ARG A 57 -2.58 5.59 4.87
CA ARG A 57 -1.81 6.85 4.79
C ARG A 57 -1.52 7.28 3.35
N LEU A 58 -1.20 6.35 2.46
CA LEU A 58 -0.94 6.65 1.05
C LEU A 58 -2.18 7.21 0.34
N ILE A 59 -3.37 6.70 0.64
CA ILE A 59 -4.63 7.23 0.06
C ILE A 59 -5.21 8.41 0.85
N GLY A 60 -4.60 8.79 1.99
CA GLY A 60 -5.04 9.91 2.83
C GLY A 60 -6.30 9.60 3.65
N GLU A 61 -6.58 8.34 3.96
CA GLU A 61 -7.64 7.93 4.87
C GLU A 61 -7.23 7.98 6.34
N GLN A 62 -8.23 8.04 7.23
CA GLN A 62 -7.98 7.91 8.66
C GLN A 62 -7.54 6.48 8.99
N VAL A 63 -6.43 6.38 9.73
CA VAL A 63 -5.88 5.08 10.11
C VAL A 63 -6.81 4.36 11.07
N SER A 64 -7.26 3.17 10.68
CA SER A 64 -8.04 2.27 11.53
C SER A 64 -7.39 0.88 11.54
N TYR A 65 -7.15 0.35 12.74
CA TYR A 65 -6.55 -0.97 12.87
C TYR A 65 -7.55 -2.08 12.52
N LYS A 66 -7.27 -2.82 11.43
CA LYS A 66 -8.06 -3.96 10.98
C LYS A 66 -7.14 -5.07 10.49
N LYS A 67 -7.31 -6.30 10.97
CA LYS A 67 -6.53 -7.43 10.45
C LYS A 67 -7.06 -7.85 9.09
N THR A 68 -6.20 -7.81 8.07
CA THR A 68 -6.52 -8.27 6.71
C THR A 68 -6.48 -9.79 6.66
N GLN A 69 -7.60 -10.42 6.33
CA GLN A 69 -7.73 -11.89 6.25
C GLN A 69 -7.83 -12.42 4.81
N SER A 70 -8.07 -11.53 3.86
CA SER A 70 -8.13 -11.83 2.43
C SER A 70 -7.49 -10.69 1.65
N ILE A 71 -7.09 -10.94 0.41
CA ILE A 71 -6.62 -9.88 -0.49
C ILE A 71 -7.72 -8.81 -0.58
N GLN A 72 -7.38 -7.57 -0.32
CA GLN A 72 -8.30 -6.43 -0.38
C GLN A 72 -7.72 -5.35 -1.29
N VAL A 73 -8.57 -4.74 -2.09
CA VAL A 73 -8.22 -3.52 -2.82
C VAL A 73 -8.62 -2.34 -1.97
N ILE A 74 -7.66 -1.49 -1.64
CA ILE A 74 -7.87 -0.28 -0.85
C ILE A 74 -7.74 0.92 -1.77
N GLY A 75 -8.80 1.71 -1.88
CA GLY A 75 -8.93 2.63 -3.01
C GLY A 75 -9.03 1.85 -4.31
N ASP A 76 -8.62 2.45 -5.42
CA ASP A 76 -8.63 1.79 -6.73
C ASP A 76 -7.27 1.16 -7.08
N ASP A 77 -6.19 1.54 -6.39
CA ASP A 77 -4.82 1.33 -6.85
C ASP A 77 -3.93 0.55 -5.86
N ILE A 78 -4.40 0.24 -4.65
CA ILE A 78 -3.59 -0.48 -3.65
C ILE A 78 -4.20 -1.84 -3.33
N VAL A 79 -3.40 -2.90 -3.53
CA VAL A 79 -3.75 -4.27 -3.16
C VAL A 79 -3.05 -4.62 -1.85
N ASP A 80 -3.80 -4.74 -0.76
CA ASP A 80 -3.33 -5.19 0.55
C ASP A 80 -3.46 -6.71 0.66
N THR A 81 -2.35 -7.40 0.98
CA THR A 81 -2.32 -8.86 1.09
C THR A 81 -2.29 -9.32 2.53
N PRO A 82 -2.90 -10.47 2.86
CA PRO A 82 -2.75 -11.08 4.17
C PRO A 82 -1.28 -11.38 4.49
N GLY A 83 -0.86 -11.09 5.72
CA GLY A 83 0.52 -11.32 6.15
C GLY A 83 0.93 -12.79 6.12
N GLU A 84 -0.03 -13.70 6.33
CA GLU A 84 0.17 -15.14 6.27
C GLU A 84 0.66 -15.63 4.89
N TYR A 85 0.41 -14.87 3.84
CA TYR A 85 0.80 -15.24 2.48
C TYR A 85 2.31 -15.24 2.26
N VAL A 86 3.03 -14.42 3.03
CA VAL A 86 4.50 -14.40 3.02
C VAL A 86 5.09 -15.54 3.86
N GLU A 87 4.45 -15.84 4.97
CA GLU A 87 4.93 -16.82 5.94
C GLU A 87 4.75 -18.26 5.46
N GLN A 88 3.79 -18.51 4.56
CA GLN A 88 3.44 -19.84 4.10
C GLN A 88 3.57 -19.99 2.60
N LYS A 89 4.53 -20.81 2.15
CA LYS A 89 4.84 -21.04 0.73
C LYS A 89 3.65 -21.51 -0.13
N GLN A 90 2.64 -22.14 0.49
CA GLN A 90 1.43 -22.59 -0.21
C GLN A 90 0.63 -21.42 -0.80
N PHE A 91 0.80 -20.21 -0.29
CA PHE A 91 0.12 -19.02 -0.80
C PHE A 91 0.92 -18.21 -1.81
N TYR A 92 2.15 -18.63 -2.15
CA TYR A 92 2.97 -17.93 -3.13
C TYR A 92 2.33 -17.86 -4.52
N SER A 93 1.56 -18.89 -4.90
CA SER A 93 0.79 -18.85 -6.15
C SER A 93 -0.26 -17.73 -6.15
N ALA A 94 -0.90 -17.46 -5.01
CA ALA A 94 -1.85 -16.36 -4.90
C ALA A 94 -1.13 -15.01 -5.02
N LEU A 95 0.04 -14.84 -4.39
CA LEU A 95 0.85 -13.64 -4.54
C LEU A 95 1.26 -13.40 -6.00
N ILE A 96 1.72 -14.45 -6.70
CA ILE A 96 2.14 -14.36 -8.11
C ILE A 96 0.97 -13.92 -8.99
N VAL A 97 -0.21 -14.54 -8.82
CA VAL A 97 -1.40 -14.18 -9.61
C VAL A 97 -1.83 -12.74 -9.34
N THR A 98 -1.82 -12.32 -8.08
CA THR A 98 -2.19 -10.95 -7.70
C THR A 98 -1.19 -9.92 -8.24
N ALA A 99 0.11 -10.25 -8.25
CA ALA A 99 1.15 -9.37 -8.77
C ALA A 99 1.02 -9.04 -10.26
N VAL A 100 0.31 -9.88 -11.03
CA VAL A 100 0.07 -9.62 -12.47
C VAL A 100 -0.64 -8.29 -12.69
N GLU A 101 -1.55 -7.93 -11.79
CA GLU A 101 -2.33 -6.68 -11.88
C GLU A 101 -1.61 -5.47 -11.29
N ALA A 102 -0.52 -5.67 -10.55
CA ALA A 102 0.25 -4.60 -9.96
C ALA A 102 1.31 -4.06 -10.93
N ASP A 103 1.61 -2.77 -10.80
CA ASP A 103 2.71 -2.11 -11.51
C ASP A 103 3.98 -2.08 -10.66
N VAL A 104 3.83 -1.99 -9.33
CA VAL A 104 4.93 -1.92 -8.36
C VAL A 104 4.63 -2.82 -7.16
N ILE A 105 5.66 -3.52 -6.67
CA ILE A 105 5.58 -4.35 -5.47
C ILE A 105 6.29 -3.66 -4.31
N LEU A 106 5.59 -3.49 -3.19
CA LEU A 106 6.20 -3.04 -1.95
C LEU A 106 6.41 -4.22 -1.01
N LEU A 107 7.66 -4.51 -0.66
CA LEU A 107 8.01 -5.49 0.39
C LEU A 107 8.19 -4.75 1.72
N LEU A 108 7.35 -5.07 2.71
CA LEU A 108 7.35 -4.38 3.99
C LEU A 108 7.98 -5.21 5.11
N CYS A 109 9.00 -4.66 5.75
CA CYS A 109 9.54 -5.09 7.03
C CYS A 109 9.20 -4.08 8.12
N SER A 110 9.01 -4.55 9.35
CA SER A 110 8.90 -3.68 10.52
C SER A 110 10.25 -3.54 11.19
N ALA A 111 10.68 -2.31 11.49
CA ALA A 111 11.95 -2.03 12.20
C ALA A 111 12.01 -2.64 13.61
N ILE A 112 10.87 -2.94 14.20
CA ILE A 112 10.78 -3.54 15.55
C ILE A 112 10.55 -5.06 15.55
N ASP A 113 10.62 -5.73 14.39
CA ASP A 113 10.40 -7.17 14.26
C ASP A 113 11.73 -7.86 13.90
N GLU A 114 12.29 -8.60 14.84
CA GLU A 114 13.54 -9.34 14.66
C GLU A 114 13.42 -10.56 13.75
N GLN A 115 12.19 -10.98 13.42
CA GLN A 115 11.97 -12.18 12.61
C GLN A 115 11.88 -11.86 11.14
N ASN A 116 12.77 -12.44 10.36
CA ASN A 116 12.74 -12.35 8.91
C ASN A 116 11.55 -13.11 8.32
N ALA A 117 10.74 -12.42 7.47
CA ALA A 117 9.61 -13.02 6.77
C ALA A 117 9.89 -13.30 5.29
N PHE A 118 10.94 -12.75 4.71
CA PHE A 118 11.21 -12.86 3.29
C PHE A 118 12.26 -13.93 2.97
N SER A 119 11.94 -14.77 1.99
CA SER A 119 12.93 -15.66 1.39
C SER A 119 13.87 -14.87 0.48
N PRO A 120 15.17 -15.21 0.43
CA PRO A 120 16.08 -14.60 -0.52
C PRO A 120 15.53 -14.67 -1.96
N ARG A 121 15.67 -13.60 -2.71
CA ARG A 121 15.18 -13.45 -4.08
C ARG A 121 13.66 -13.58 -4.25
N MET A 122 12.88 -13.29 -3.21
CA MET A 122 11.42 -13.34 -3.30
C MET A 122 10.87 -12.41 -4.39
N GLY A 123 11.52 -11.27 -4.63
CA GLY A 123 11.18 -10.34 -5.70
C GLY A 123 11.13 -10.98 -7.08
N SER A 124 11.96 -11.99 -7.35
CA SER A 124 11.94 -12.70 -8.64
C SER A 124 10.64 -13.45 -8.94
N LEU A 125 9.78 -13.68 -7.92
CA LEU A 125 8.45 -14.26 -8.10
C LEU A 125 7.50 -13.32 -8.84
N PHE A 126 7.78 -12.03 -8.88
CA PHE A 126 6.87 -11.01 -9.39
C PHE A 126 7.15 -10.62 -10.86
N SER A 127 7.77 -11.53 -11.61
CA SER A 127 7.91 -11.43 -13.09
C SER A 127 8.59 -10.15 -13.58
N GLY A 128 9.63 -9.69 -12.88
CA GLY A 128 10.39 -8.49 -13.25
C GLY A 128 9.66 -7.17 -12.96
N LYS A 129 8.62 -7.18 -12.15
CA LYS A 129 8.03 -5.95 -11.63
C LYS A 129 9.03 -5.23 -10.71
N PRO A 130 9.08 -3.90 -10.71
CA PRO A 130 9.93 -3.16 -9.78
C PRO A 130 9.54 -3.46 -8.33
N VAL A 131 10.55 -3.69 -7.49
CA VAL A 131 10.38 -4.07 -6.09
C VAL A 131 11.01 -3.00 -5.21
N ILE A 132 10.18 -2.35 -4.40
CA ILE A 132 10.60 -1.35 -3.41
C ILE A 132 10.50 -1.97 -2.02
N GLY A 133 11.57 -1.89 -1.24
CA GLY A 133 11.60 -2.25 0.17
C GLY A 133 11.09 -1.09 1.03
N VAL A 134 10.25 -1.38 2.00
CA VAL A 134 9.76 -0.39 2.95
C VAL A 134 9.99 -0.88 4.38
N ILE A 135 10.78 -0.13 5.13
CA ILE A 135 10.99 -0.36 6.56
C ILE A 135 10.01 0.52 7.32
N THR A 136 9.03 -0.10 7.95
CA THR A 136 7.98 0.59 8.69
C THR A 136 8.31 0.70 10.17
N LYS A 137 7.61 1.59 10.91
CA LYS A 137 7.73 1.79 12.35
C LYS A 137 9.13 2.20 12.80
N THR A 138 9.86 2.93 11.98
CA THR A 138 11.19 3.42 12.33
C THR A 138 11.15 4.43 13.47
N ASP A 139 10.02 5.11 13.65
CA ASP A 139 9.72 5.98 14.79
C ASP A 139 9.63 5.27 16.14
N LEU A 140 9.42 3.95 16.14
CA LEU A 140 9.34 3.10 17.33
C LEU A 140 10.63 2.31 17.58
N CYS A 141 11.60 2.38 16.68
CA CYS A 141 12.85 1.63 16.75
C CYS A 141 13.93 2.48 17.41
N GLU A 142 14.43 2.03 18.55
CA GLU A 142 15.54 2.67 19.27
C GLU A 142 16.92 2.12 18.84
N ASP A 143 16.93 0.94 18.20
CA ASP A 143 18.15 0.25 17.81
C ASP A 143 18.41 0.35 16.29
N PRO A 144 19.40 1.13 15.86
CA PRO A 144 19.75 1.26 14.43
C PRO A 144 20.14 -0.07 13.77
N GLU A 145 20.67 -1.06 14.52
CA GLU A 145 21.06 -2.35 13.97
C GLU A 145 19.85 -3.14 13.46
N LEU A 146 18.68 -2.95 14.06
CA LEU A 146 17.43 -3.57 13.57
C LEU A 146 16.98 -2.97 12.23
N ILE A 147 17.18 -1.68 12.03
CA ILE A 147 16.87 -1.01 10.75
C ILE A 147 17.82 -1.51 9.67
N GLU A 148 19.12 -1.62 9.99
CA GLU A 148 20.13 -2.13 9.07
C GLU A 148 19.83 -3.59 8.69
N GLY A 149 19.51 -4.44 9.68
CA GLY A 149 19.10 -5.83 9.45
C GLY A 149 17.85 -5.94 8.58
N ALA A 150 16.83 -5.10 8.79
CA ALA A 150 15.64 -5.05 7.94
C ALA A 150 15.99 -4.63 6.50
N SER A 151 16.93 -3.69 6.33
CA SER A 151 17.43 -3.25 5.03
C SER A 151 18.15 -4.38 4.29
N GLU A 152 19.02 -5.12 4.97
CA GLU A 152 19.70 -6.28 4.38
C GLU A 152 18.71 -7.36 3.93
N ILE A 153 17.70 -7.66 4.76
CA ILE A 153 16.65 -8.62 4.43
C ILE A 153 15.90 -8.22 3.17
N LEU A 154 15.51 -6.96 3.06
CA LEU A 154 14.80 -6.44 1.89
C LEU A 154 15.69 -6.46 0.63
N SER A 155 16.96 -6.10 0.76
CA SER A 155 17.94 -6.22 -0.33
C SER A 155 18.08 -7.66 -0.80
N MET A 156 18.24 -8.62 0.13
CA MET A 156 18.32 -10.05 -0.21
C MET A 156 17.03 -10.57 -0.83
N ALA A 157 15.89 -10.03 -0.43
CA ALA A 157 14.60 -10.36 -1.03
C ALA A 157 14.45 -9.82 -2.47
N GLY A 158 15.30 -8.88 -2.89
CA GLY A 158 15.32 -8.33 -4.24
C GLY A 158 14.72 -6.92 -4.34
N ALA A 159 14.63 -6.18 -3.24
CA ALA A 159 14.25 -4.77 -3.30
C ALA A 159 15.40 -3.95 -3.92
N GLU A 160 15.07 -3.12 -4.92
CA GLU A 160 16.02 -2.27 -5.64
C GLU A 160 16.24 -0.93 -4.93
N THR A 161 15.20 -0.45 -4.27
CA THR A 161 15.20 0.78 -3.47
C THR A 161 14.60 0.47 -2.11
N ILE A 162 15.18 1.04 -1.05
CA ILE A 162 14.68 0.85 0.32
C ILE A 162 14.33 2.20 0.92
N ILE A 163 13.13 2.31 1.50
CA ILE A 163 12.62 3.53 2.10
C ILE A 163 12.16 3.26 3.53
N GLU A 164 12.63 4.11 4.43
CA GLU A 164 12.24 4.09 5.83
C GLU A 164 10.98 4.94 6.04
N VAL A 165 10.00 4.41 6.78
CA VAL A 165 8.72 5.06 7.05
C VAL A 165 8.38 5.01 8.52
N GLY A 166 8.41 6.16 9.17
CA GLY A 166 7.91 6.38 10.53
C GLY A 166 6.47 6.92 10.53
N PHE A 167 5.79 6.86 11.67
CA PHE A 167 4.38 7.28 11.78
C PHE A 167 4.24 8.77 12.10
N GLY A 168 5.08 9.59 12.19
CA GLY A 168 4.97 11.02 12.51
C GLY A 168 5.57 11.94 11.46
N ASP A 169 6.18 11.36 10.43
CA ASP A 169 6.88 12.08 9.39
C ASP A 169 6.23 11.86 8.02
N ASP A 170 5.59 12.89 7.51
CA ASP A 170 4.96 12.83 6.18
C ASP A 170 5.99 12.97 5.06
N SER A 171 7.21 13.44 5.34
CA SER A 171 8.28 13.55 4.33
C SER A 171 8.71 12.17 3.80
N CYS A 172 8.67 11.15 4.65
CA CYS A 172 8.98 9.78 4.24
C CYS A 172 7.92 9.20 3.28
N LEU A 173 6.66 9.60 3.42
CA LEU A 173 5.60 9.21 2.49
C LEU A 173 5.76 9.87 1.12
N GLU A 174 6.19 11.11 1.08
CA GLU A 174 6.47 11.79 -0.20
C GLU A 174 7.62 11.10 -0.94
N LYS A 175 8.69 10.73 -0.24
CA LYS A 175 9.79 9.94 -0.83
C LYS A 175 9.30 8.59 -1.36
N LEU A 176 8.40 7.92 -0.62
CA LEU A 176 7.83 6.66 -1.06
C LEU A 176 6.95 6.84 -2.31
N ARG A 177 6.13 7.89 -2.37
CA ARG A 177 5.34 8.21 -3.56
C ARG A 177 6.23 8.48 -4.77
N GLU A 178 7.26 9.29 -4.62
CA GLU A 178 8.22 9.57 -5.69
C GLU A 178 8.90 8.29 -6.18
N ALA A 179 9.33 7.42 -5.28
CA ALA A 179 9.92 6.13 -5.65
C ALA A 179 8.94 5.22 -6.39
N ILE A 180 7.67 5.19 -5.99
CA ILE A 180 6.63 4.44 -6.68
C ILE A 180 6.40 4.99 -8.09
N GLU A 181 6.31 6.31 -8.24
CA GLU A 181 6.07 6.96 -9.54
C GLU A 181 7.24 6.73 -10.52
N THR A 182 8.48 6.73 -10.03
CA THR A 182 9.68 6.59 -10.84
C THR A 182 10.12 5.15 -11.08
N ALA A 183 9.56 4.15 -10.39
CA ALA A 183 9.90 2.74 -10.54
C ALA A 183 9.59 2.23 -11.97
N GLU A 184 10.55 1.61 -12.66
CA GLU A 184 10.44 1.07 -14.02
C GLU A 184 10.59 -0.46 -14.06
#